data_8e059e8643c2694319f3a7a6fe9cc98d
#
_entry.id   8e059e8643c2694319f3a7a6fe9cc98d
#
_cell.length_a   1.000
_cell.length_b   1.000
_cell.length_c   1.000
_cell.angle_alpha   90.00
_cell.angle_beta   90.00
_cell.angle_gamma   90.00
#
_symmetry.space_group_name_H-M   'P 1'
#
loop_
_entity.id
_entity.type
_entity.pdbx_description
1 polymer ?
#
loop_
_entity_poly.entity_id
_entity_poly.type
_entity_poly.pdbx_seq_one_letter_code
_entity_poly.pdbx_strand_id
1 'polypeptide(L)'
;MKKNLKYLLALCLTIALVFSLAACGQKADETTNDAQDDQQTEQEEFTPTSYSIAALKGPTAMGLVKLMKDSESGETTGNEYTFTLAGSADEVTPALLKGELDMACVPANLAAVLYNKTEGEIEVLAVNTLGVLYIVENGESVHSMADLKGKTIVAAGKGSTPEYALRYLLTENGIDPDNDVTIDWKSEHSECVAALASGQASVALLPQPFVTVAQSKIEGLRMALDLNAEWDALDNGSALITGVIVARRAVVEENPAAVNEFLKKYAASVDWVNANTADAAALIGEYSIVDAAVAEKALPYCNIVCLTGADLLEEIGRASCRERV
;
A
#
# COMPACT_ATOMS: atom_id res chain seq x y z
N MET A 1 -5.75 47.18 55.73
CA MET A 1 -5.94 46.54 54.43
C MET A 1 -6.12 45.03 54.44
N LYS A 2 -5.60 44.26 55.39
CA LYS A 2 -5.74 42.78 55.43
C LYS A 2 -7.10 42.26 55.94
N LYS A 3 -7.93 43.03 56.57
CA LYS A 3 -9.27 42.62 57.06
C LYS A 3 -10.34 42.64 55.94
N ASN A 4 -10.27 43.58 55.05
CA ASN A 4 -11.28 43.75 53.97
C ASN A 4 -11.09 42.71 52.83
N LEU A 5 -9.86 42.15 52.65
CA LEU A 5 -9.58 41.13 51.65
C LEU A 5 -10.20 39.76 52.01
N LYS A 6 -10.32 39.45 53.33
CA LYS A 6 -10.97 38.23 53.78
C LYS A 6 -12.49 38.24 53.62
N TYR A 7 -13.13 39.37 53.73
CA TYR A 7 -14.57 39.49 53.47
C TYR A 7 -14.92 39.48 51.98
N LEU A 8 -14.02 40.00 51.13
CA LEU A 8 -14.19 39.90 49.68
C LEU A 8 -14.06 38.46 49.19
N LEU A 9 -13.12 37.67 49.73
CA LEU A 9 -12.96 36.24 49.41
C LEU A 9 -14.14 35.38 49.92
N ALA A 10 -14.68 35.72 51.11
CA ALA A 10 -15.85 35.04 51.65
C ALA A 10 -17.13 35.35 50.85
N LEU A 11 -17.28 36.58 50.34
CA LEU A 11 -18.42 36.95 49.50
C LEU A 11 -18.39 36.28 48.12
N CYS A 12 -17.23 36.09 47.50
CA CYS A 12 -17.08 35.34 46.23
C CYS A 12 -17.39 33.86 46.39
N LEU A 13 -17.05 33.24 47.53
CA LEU A 13 -17.35 31.81 47.80
C LEU A 13 -18.86 31.59 48.04
N THR A 14 -19.57 32.53 48.65
CA THR A 14 -21.03 32.41 48.88
C THR A 14 -21.85 32.61 47.61
N ILE A 15 -21.39 33.42 46.65
CA ILE A 15 -22.05 33.61 45.36
C ILE A 15 -21.90 32.37 44.47
N ALA A 16 -20.76 31.66 44.54
CA ALA A 16 -20.56 30.42 43.82
C ALA A 16 -21.42 29.23 44.33
N LEU A 17 -21.82 29.25 45.61
CA LEU A 17 -22.68 28.21 46.20
C LEU A 17 -24.19 28.41 45.93
N VAL A 18 -24.63 29.60 45.59
CA VAL A 18 -26.06 29.90 45.34
C VAL A 18 -26.47 29.51 43.90
N PHE A 19 -25.51 29.41 42.96
CA PHE A 19 -25.82 29.00 41.59
C PHE A 19 -25.88 27.48 41.41
N SER A 20 -25.49 26.68 42.38
CA SER A 20 -25.52 25.20 42.29
C SER A 20 -26.79 24.55 42.84
N LEU A 21 -27.77 25.29 43.31
CA LEU A 21 -29.01 24.76 43.95
C LEU A 21 -30.32 25.04 43.17
N ALA A 22 -30.23 25.61 41.97
CA ALA A 22 -31.41 25.95 41.16
C ALA A 22 -31.72 24.94 40.03
N ALA A 23 -31.09 23.75 40.02
CA ALA A 23 -31.31 22.72 39.01
C ALA A 23 -31.79 21.38 39.62
N CYS A 24 -32.86 21.45 40.43
CA CYS A 24 -33.58 20.22 40.79
C CYS A 24 -35.07 20.58 41.05
N GLY A 25 -35.90 20.26 40.06
CA GLY A 25 -37.32 20.20 40.27
C GLY A 25 -38.17 20.50 39.04
N GLN A 26 -38.29 19.49 38.14
CA GLN A 26 -39.60 19.20 37.51
C GLN A 26 -39.64 17.81 36.91
N LYS A 27 -40.80 17.17 37.02
CA LYS A 27 -41.12 15.77 36.80
C LYS A 27 -41.06 15.36 35.33
N ALA A 28 -40.77 14.07 35.17
CA ALA A 28 -41.02 13.12 34.10
C ALA A 28 -42.02 13.52 32.99
N ASP A 29 -41.56 13.39 31.74
CA ASP A 29 -42.30 12.72 30.67
C ASP A 29 -41.28 12.07 29.72
N GLU A 30 -41.57 10.81 29.39
CA GLU A 30 -40.76 9.96 28.53
C GLU A 30 -40.77 10.51 27.11
N THR A 31 -39.61 10.80 26.58
CA THR A 31 -39.33 10.74 25.12
C THR A 31 -37.86 10.44 24.94
N THR A 32 -37.64 9.31 24.32
CA THR A 32 -36.32 8.87 23.79
C THR A 32 -35.64 9.96 23.02
N ASN A 33 -34.51 10.43 23.52
CA ASN A 33 -33.55 11.19 22.73
C ASN A 33 -32.26 10.39 22.65
N ASP A 34 -31.99 9.96 21.45
CA ASP A 34 -30.65 9.52 21.01
C ASP A 34 -29.62 10.56 21.46
N ALA A 35 -28.75 10.14 22.36
CA ALA A 35 -27.52 10.84 22.63
C ALA A 35 -26.62 10.66 21.39
N GLN A 36 -26.61 11.63 20.49
CA GLN A 36 -25.49 11.81 19.58
C GLN A 36 -24.27 12.10 20.44
N ASP A 37 -23.42 11.10 20.53
CA ASP A 37 -22.03 11.23 20.99
C ASP A 37 -21.30 12.06 19.92
N ASP A 38 -21.30 13.37 20.08
CA ASP A 38 -20.43 14.27 19.34
C ASP A 38 -19.01 13.99 19.81
N GLN A 39 -18.39 12.95 19.25
CA GLN A 39 -16.95 12.83 19.22
C GLN A 39 -16.43 13.96 18.32
N GLN A 40 -16.22 15.11 18.90
CA GLN A 40 -15.31 16.11 18.37
C GLN A 40 -13.94 15.41 18.26
N THR A 41 -13.62 14.93 17.08
CA THR A 41 -12.24 14.61 16.70
C THR A 41 -11.51 15.96 16.81
N GLU A 42 -10.75 16.14 17.90
CA GLU A 42 -9.73 17.17 17.98
C GLU A 42 -8.83 16.97 16.76
N GLN A 43 -8.94 17.85 15.78
CA GLN A 43 -7.95 17.95 14.72
C GLN A 43 -6.66 18.42 15.41
N GLU A 44 -5.73 17.51 15.61
CA GLU A 44 -4.38 17.88 16.00
C GLU A 44 -3.86 18.87 14.96
N GLU A 45 -3.72 20.13 15.37
CA GLU A 45 -3.08 21.17 14.57
C GLU A 45 -1.62 20.75 14.37
N PHE A 46 -1.27 20.34 13.14
CA PHE A 46 0.10 20.03 12.80
C PHE A 46 0.75 21.18 12.03
N THR A 47 2.06 21.30 12.14
CA THR A 47 2.84 22.24 11.32
C THR A 47 3.01 21.66 9.92
N PRO A 48 2.57 22.35 8.85
CA PRO A 48 2.82 21.91 7.48
C PRO A 48 4.29 21.62 7.23
N THR A 49 4.56 20.49 6.60
CA THR A 49 5.91 19.98 6.34
C THR A 49 6.07 19.70 4.85
N SER A 50 7.27 19.95 4.30
CA SER A 50 7.60 19.58 2.93
C SER A 50 8.23 18.20 2.92
N TYR A 51 7.68 17.28 2.12
CA TYR A 51 8.16 15.91 1.97
C TYR A 51 8.63 15.61 0.56
N SER A 52 9.78 14.96 0.47
CA SER A 52 10.34 14.37 -0.76
C SER A 52 10.02 12.87 -0.80
N ILE A 53 9.25 12.45 -1.80
CA ILE A 53 8.71 11.10 -1.91
C ILE A 53 9.11 10.48 -3.24
N ALA A 54 9.74 9.31 -3.21
CA ALA A 54 9.99 8.54 -4.42
C ALA A 54 9.01 7.39 -4.56
N ALA A 55 8.74 6.96 -5.81
CA ALA A 55 7.99 5.74 -6.07
C ALA A 55 8.56 5.00 -7.28
N LEU A 56 8.59 3.67 -7.21
CA LEU A 56 8.97 2.85 -8.34
C LEU A 56 7.80 2.78 -9.34
N LYS A 57 8.10 2.97 -10.63
CA LYS A 57 7.12 2.86 -11.72
C LYS A 57 6.48 1.48 -11.72
N GLY A 58 5.17 1.45 -11.66
CA GLY A 58 4.35 0.25 -11.54
C GLY A 58 3.23 0.43 -10.51
N PRO A 59 2.63 -0.65 -9.99
CA PRO A 59 1.51 -0.59 -9.03
C PRO A 59 1.81 0.25 -7.79
N THR A 60 3.04 0.22 -7.27
CA THR A 60 3.45 0.99 -6.09
C THR A 60 3.36 2.51 -6.27
N ALA A 61 3.44 3.02 -7.52
CA ALA A 61 3.31 4.44 -7.82
C ALA A 61 1.86 4.83 -8.21
N MET A 62 1.05 3.87 -8.70
CA MET A 62 -0.26 4.17 -9.26
C MET A 62 -1.23 4.78 -8.25
N GLY A 63 -1.16 4.39 -6.98
CA GLY A 63 -1.97 4.96 -5.91
C GLY A 63 -1.68 6.43 -5.59
N LEU A 64 -0.53 6.96 -6.01
CA LEU A 64 -0.12 8.34 -5.76
C LEU A 64 -0.64 9.35 -6.79
N VAL A 65 -1.07 8.92 -7.99
CA VAL A 65 -1.22 9.82 -9.14
C VAL A 65 -2.21 10.96 -8.91
N LYS A 66 -3.28 10.75 -8.15
CA LYS A 66 -4.21 11.82 -7.79
C LYS A 66 -3.57 12.82 -6.82
N LEU A 67 -2.88 12.34 -5.79
CA LEU A 67 -2.16 13.20 -4.86
C LEU A 67 -1.04 14.00 -5.56
N MET A 68 -0.33 13.39 -6.51
CA MET A 68 0.65 14.07 -7.35
C MET A 68 0.00 15.21 -8.12
N LYS A 69 -1.14 14.95 -8.79
CA LYS A 69 -1.86 15.95 -9.59
C LYS A 69 -2.37 17.10 -8.74
N ASP A 70 -2.96 16.80 -7.58
CA ASP A 70 -3.47 17.81 -6.65
C ASP A 70 -2.34 18.68 -6.06
N SER A 71 -1.18 18.07 -5.82
CA SER A 71 0.00 18.80 -5.36
C SER A 71 0.53 19.78 -6.43
N GLU A 72 0.63 19.34 -7.69
CA GLU A 72 1.06 20.16 -8.82
C GLU A 72 0.10 21.32 -9.12
N SER A 73 -1.22 21.09 -8.98
CA SER A 73 -2.24 22.12 -9.20
C SER A 73 -2.42 23.07 -8.03
N GLY A 74 -1.75 22.81 -6.89
CA GLY A 74 -1.91 23.59 -5.65
C GLY A 74 -3.23 23.35 -4.94
N GLU A 75 -3.94 22.27 -5.25
CA GLU A 75 -5.19 21.87 -4.60
C GLU A 75 -4.95 21.17 -3.26
N THR A 76 -3.72 20.70 -3.03
CA THR A 76 -3.33 20.07 -1.76
C THR A 76 -3.19 21.13 -0.67
N THR A 77 -3.90 20.97 0.43
CA THR A 77 -3.77 21.77 1.63
C THR A 77 -2.95 21.04 2.69
N GLY A 78 -2.28 21.77 3.58
CA GLY A 78 -1.43 21.18 4.62
C GLY A 78 0.00 21.00 4.15
N ASN A 79 0.49 19.76 4.07
CA ASN A 79 1.87 19.49 3.64
C ASN A 79 2.13 19.85 2.17
N GLU A 80 3.39 20.11 1.86
CA GLU A 80 3.90 20.22 0.49
C GLU A 80 4.59 18.90 0.08
N TYR A 81 4.43 18.47 -1.17
CA TYR A 81 5.00 17.23 -1.64
C TYR A 81 5.80 17.42 -2.92
N THR A 82 6.97 16.82 -2.95
CA THR A 82 7.78 16.66 -4.18
C THR A 82 7.89 15.19 -4.51
N PHE A 83 7.49 14.80 -5.72
CA PHE A 83 7.49 13.40 -6.14
C PHE A 83 8.57 13.11 -7.16
N THR A 84 9.21 11.94 -7.02
CA THR A 84 10.19 11.40 -7.97
C THR A 84 9.77 10.00 -8.37
N LEU A 85 9.60 9.76 -9.67
CA LEU A 85 9.32 8.43 -10.21
C LEU A 85 10.62 7.80 -10.72
N ALA A 86 10.96 6.64 -10.17
CA ALA A 86 12.18 5.92 -10.49
C ALA A 86 11.89 4.60 -11.24
N GLY A 87 12.82 4.19 -12.08
CA GLY A 87 12.72 2.93 -12.81
C GLY A 87 13.16 1.71 -11.99
N SER A 88 14.02 1.93 -10.98
CA SER A 88 14.62 0.86 -10.19
C SER A 88 14.83 1.25 -8.72
N ALA A 89 14.93 0.23 -7.86
CA ALA A 89 15.24 0.40 -6.44
C ALA A 89 16.63 0.98 -6.20
N ASP A 90 17.57 0.78 -7.12
CA ASP A 90 18.94 1.27 -7.00
C ASP A 90 19.01 2.80 -7.13
N GLU A 91 18.03 3.42 -7.76
CA GLU A 91 17.90 4.89 -7.85
C GLU A 91 17.34 5.48 -6.54
N VAL A 92 16.44 4.78 -5.87
CA VAL A 92 15.71 5.27 -4.68
C VAL A 92 16.51 5.01 -3.39
N THR A 93 17.06 3.79 -3.26
CA THR A 93 17.69 3.35 -2.01
C THR A 93 18.81 4.25 -1.50
N PRO A 94 19.79 4.68 -2.32
CA PRO A 94 20.87 5.56 -1.84
C PRO A 94 20.35 6.92 -1.38
N ALA A 95 19.38 7.50 -2.07
CA ALA A 95 18.80 8.80 -1.73
C ALA A 95 18.01 8.75 -0.41
N LEU A 96 17.24 7.69 -0.19
CA LEU A 96 16.53 7.47 1.06
C LEU A 96 17.50 7.30 2.25
N LEU A 97 18.56 6.51 2.08
CA LEU A 97 19.56 6.27 3.12
C LEU A 97 20.41 7.51 3.46
N LYS A 98 20.63 8.40 2.49
CA LYS A 98 21.33 9.68 2.72
C LYS A 98 20.43 10.78 3.30
N GLY A 99 19.14 10.57 3.37
CA GLY A 99 18.19 11.60 3.80
C GLY A 99 17.85 12.63 2.72
N GLU A 100 18.13 12.33 1.46
CA GLU A 100 17.72 13.12 0.29
C GLU A 100 16.24 12.89 -0.06
N LEU A 101 15.69 11.77 0.41
CA LEU A 101 14.25 11.42 0.36
C LEU A 101 13.75 11.18 1.78
N ASP A 102 12.51 11.56 2.02
CA ASP A 102 11.81 11.34 3.30
C ASP A 102 11.05 10.03 3.31
N MET A 103 10.40 9.72 2.21
CA MET A 103 9.56 8.53 2.04
C MET A 103 9.79 7.88 0.68
N ALA A 104 9.44 6.60 0.58
CA ALA A 104 9.46 5.89 -0.71
C ALA A 104 8.40 4.78 -0.79
N CYS A 105 7.79 4.63 -1.98
CA CYS A 105 6.95 3.50 -2.33
C CYS A 105 7.80 2.43 -3.00
N VAL A 106 8.01 1.31 -2.32
CA VAL A 106 8.97 0.26 -2.71
C VAL A 106 8.39 -1.14 -2.56
N PRO A 107 9.02 -2.17 -3.17
CA PRO A 107 8.67 -3.56 -2.92
C PRO A 107 8.84 -3.93 -1.44
N ALA A 108 7.92 -4.76 -0.92
CA ALA A 108 7.89 -5.14 0.49
C ALA A 108 9.20 -5.84 0.95
N ASN A 109 9.78 -6.71 0.11
CA ASN A 109 11.05 -7.35 0.42
C ASN A 109 12.21 -6.36 0.55
N LEU A 110 12.21 -5.25 -0.22
CA LEU A 110 13.20 -4.20 -0.08
C LEU A 110 13.06 -3.46 1.25
N ALA A 111 11.83 -3.20 1.70
CA ALA A 111 11.59 -2.59 3.00
C ALA A 111 12.21 -3.41 4.15
N ALA A 112 12.05 -4.74 4.12
CA ALA A 112 12.67 -5.65 5.10
C ALA A 112 14.21 -5.58 5.05
N VAL A 113 14.80 -5.53 3.86
CA VAL A 113 16.24 -5.36 3.69
C VAL A 113 16.72 -4.01 4.23
N LEU A 114 15.98 -2.94 3.95
CA LEU A 114 16.32 -1.59 4.44
C LEU A 114 16.22 -1.52 5.96
N TYR A 115 15.13 -2.02 6.56
CA TYR A 115 14.96 -2.09 8.00
C TYR A 115 16.16 -2.78 8.69
N ASN A 116 16.54 -3.97 8.19
CA ASN A 116 17.66 -4.73 8.77
C ASN A 116 19.00 -4.02 8.58
N LYS A 117 19.27 -3.44 7.39
CA LYS A 117 20.54 -2.74 7.12
C LYS A 117 20.71 -1.45 7.90
N THR A 118 19.61 -0.80 8.25
CA THR A 118 19.61 0.48 8.96
C THR A 118 19.31 0.32 10.45
N GLU A 119 19.21 -0.93 10.95
CA GLU A 119 18.88 -1.21 12.35
C GLU A 119 17.57 -0.54 12.80
N GLY A 120 16.59 -0.46 11.87
CA GLY A 120 15.28 0.11 12.13
C GLY A 120 15.12 1.60 11.82
N GLU A 121 16.12 2.26 11.21
CA GLU A 121 15.99 3.67 10.81
C GLU A 121 15.02 3.90 9.63
N ILE A 122 14.58 2.84 8.99
CA ILE A 122 13.54 2.86 7.96
C ILE A 122 12.33 2.09 8.47
N GLU A 123 11.17 2.72 8.46
CA GLU A 123 9.91 2.18 8.96
C GLU A 123 8.87 2.05 7.85
N VAL A 124 7.96 1.07 7.98
CA VAL A 124 6.81 0.91 7.07
C VAL A 124 5.64 1.73 7.60
N LEU A 125 5.10 2.60 6.76
CA LEU A 125 3.94 3.45 7.06
C LEU A 125 2.62 2.84 6.62
N ALA A 126 2.63 2.17 5.45
CA ALA A 126 1.44 1.57 4.86
C ALA A 126 1.80 0.40 3.94
N VAL A 127 0.89 -0.57 3.80
CA VAL A 127 0.85 -1.43 2.61
C VAL A 127 0.12 -0.67 1.52
N ASN A 128 0.74 -0.56 0.35
CA ASN A 128 0.18 0.17 -0.79
C ASN A 128 -0.21 -0.73 -1.97
N THR A 129 0.24 -1.98 -1.97
CA THR A 129 -0.04 -2.94 -3.05
C THR A 129 -0.04 -4.36 -2.47
N LEU A 130 -1.13 -5.08 -2.63
CA LEU A 130 -1.22 -6.51 -2.31
C LEU A 130 -0.66 -7.35 -3.47
N GLY A 131 -1.03 -8.64 -3.56
CA GLY A 131 -0.57 -9.52 -4.61
C GLY A 131 -0.96 -9.03 -6.00
N VAL A 132 0.01 -8.97 -6.91
CA VAL A 132 -0.17 -8.54 -8.32
C VAL A 132 0.43 -9.55 -9.30
N LEU A 133 0.70 -10.77 -8.84
CA LEU A 133 1.36 -11.82 -9.59
C LEU A 133 0.33 -12.80 -10.16
N TYR A 134 0.53 -13.18 -11.41
CA TYR A 134 -0.38 -14.08 -12.14
C TYR A 134 0.40 -15.13 -12.91
N ILE A 135 -0.10 -16.36 -12.92
CA ILE A 135 0.28 -17.31 -13.95
C ILE A 135 -0.57 -17.02 -15.19
N VAL A 136 0.08 -16.70 -16.28
CA VAL A 136 -0.57 -16.56 -17.59
C VAL A 136 -0.26 -17.75 -18.47
N GLU A 137 -1.21 -18.12 -19.32
CA GLU A 137 -1.06 -19.25 -20.24
C GLU A 137 -1.59 -18.90 -21.63
N ASN A 138 -0.79 -19.22 -22.64
CA ASN A 138 -1.24 -19.33 -24.03
C ASN A 138 -1.62 -20.79 -24.27
N GLY A 139 -2.86 -21.15 -23.93
CA GLY A 139 -3.39 -22.50 -23.89
C GLY A 139 -4.48 -22.65 -22.84
N GLU A 140 -4.90 -23.90 -22.60
CA GLU A 140 -5.98 -24.25 -21.67
C GLU A 140 -5.62 -25.45 -20.80
N SER A 141 -4.39 -25.54 -20.32
CA SER A 141 -3.91 -26.69 -19.56
C SER A 141 -3.66 -26.40 -18.08
N VAL A 142 -3.73 -25.14 -17.65
CA VAL A 142 -3.54 -24.72 -16.25
C VAL A 142 -4.85 -24.16 -15.70
N HIS A 143 -5.46 -24.85 -14.73
CA HIS A 143 -6.70 -24.47 -14.05
C HIS A 143 -6.54 -24.44 -12.52
N SER A 144 -5.43 -24.98 -12.02
CA SER A 144 -5.07 -25.02 -10.60
C SER A 144 -3.54 -25.02 -10.45
N MET A 145 -3.05 -24.77 -9.23
CA MET A 145 -1.63 -24.90 -8.93
C MET A 145 -1.09 -26.31 -9.27
N ALA A 146 -1.87 -27.37 -9.07
CA ALA A 146 -1.47 -28.74 -9.37
C ALA A 146 -1.14 -28.98 -10.85
N ASP A 147 -1.74 -28.25 -11.77
CA ASP A 147 -1.51 -28.37 -13.21
C ASP A 147 -0.15 -27.79 -13.65
N LEU A 148 0.56 -27.10 -12.75
CA LEU A 148 1.91 -26.60 -13.00
C LEU A 148 2.97 -27.71 -12.95
N LYS A 149 2.65 -28.85 -12.36
CA LYS A 149 3.59 -29.99 -12.29
C LYS A 149 4.00 -30.46 -13.67
N GLY A 150 5.31 -30.58 -13.88
CA GLY A 150 5.92 -30.95 -15.17
C GLY A 150 6.01 -29.81 -16.19
N LYS A 151 5.56 -28.62 -15.86
CA LYS A 151 5.61 -27.47 -16.79
C LYS A 151 6.89 -26.66 -16.66
N THR A 152 7.20 -25.96 -17.76
CA THR A 152 8.19 -24.88 -17.75
C THR A 152 7.47 -23.55 -17.57
N ILE A 153 7.83 -22.81 -16.54
CA ILE A 153 7.28 -21.48 -16.19
C ILE A 153 8.37 -20.45 -16.46
N VAL A 154 8.15 -19.56 -17.42
CA VAL A 154 9.06 -18.42 -17.64
C VAL A 154 8.74 -17.34 -16.62
N ALA A 155 9.76 -16.84 -15.91
CA ALA A 155 9.58 -15.86 -14.85
C ALA A 155 10.73 -14.84 -14.82
N ALA A 156 10.50 -13.69 -14.19
CA ALA A 156 11.54 -12.74 -13.84
C ALA A 156 11.43 -12.38 -12.35
N GLY A 157 12.47 -11.71 -11.82
CA GLY A 157 12.50 -11.33 -10.42
C GLY A 157 13.07 -12.41 -9.51
N LYS A 158 14.08 -13.14 -9.99
CA LYS A 158 14.85 -14.08 -9.17
C LYS A 158 15.49 -13.35 -7.98
N GLY A 159 15.39 -13.91 -6.78
CA GLY A 159 15.86 -13.29 -5.54
C GLY A 159 14.92 -12.19 -4.99
N SER A 160 13.68 -12.10 -5.52
CA SER A 160 12.69 -11.13 -5.08
C SER A 160 11.30 -11.74 -4.90
N THR A 161 10.31 -10.94 -4.55
CA THR A 161 8.94 -11.40 -4.25
C THR A 161 8.36 -12.40 -5.28
N PRO A 162 8.51 -12.24 -6.62
CA PRO A 162 7.99 -13.21 -7.57
C PRO A 162 8.54 -14.63 -7.37
N GLU A 163 9.84 -14.77 -7.10
CA GLU A 163 10.44 -16.11 -6.84
C GLU A 163 9.88 -16.70 -5.55
N TYR A 164 9.94 -15.94 -4.47
CA TYR A 164 9.52 -16.45 -3.15
C TYR A 164 8.04 -16.83 -3.14
N ALA A 165 7.18 -15.98 -3.72
CA ALA A 165 5.75 -16.26 -3.80
C ALA A 165 5.44 -17.51 -4.63
N LEU A 166 6.04 -17.64 -5.82
CA LEU A 166 5.83 -18.83 -6.65
C LEU A 166 6.30 -20.11 -5.95
N ARG A 167 7.53 -20.11 -5.41
CA ARG A 167 8.10 -21.29 -4.74
C ARG A 167 7.28 -21.68 -3.51
N TYR A 168 6.83 -20.68 -2.73
CA TYR A 168 5.99 -20.92 -1.57
C TYR A 168 4.67 -21.58 -1.97
N LEU A 169 3.93 -20.99 -2.94
CA LEU A 169 2.66 -21.55 -3.40
C LEU A 169 2.82 -22.94 -4.03
N LEU A 170 3.88 -23.21 -4.78
CA LEU A 170 4.18 -24.55 -5.27
C LEU A 170 4.33 -25.53 -4.11
N THR A 171 5.15 -25.18 -3.11
CA THR A 171 5.42 -26.04 -1.95
C THR A 171 4.16 -26.34 -1.14
N GLU A 172 3.34 -25.31 -0.85
CA GLU A 172 2.08 -25.48 -0.10
C GLU A 172 1.06 -26.33 -0.86
N ASN A 173 1.16 -26.40 -2.20
CA ASN A 173 0.35 -27.29 -3.04
C ASN A 173 1.01 -28.65 -3.30
N GLY A 174 2.07 -29.02 -2.58
CA GLY A 174 2.74 -30.30 -2.67
C GLY A 174 3.57 -30.49 -3.94
N ILE A 175 4.01 -29.41 -4.58
CA ILE A 175 4.84 -29.39 -5.77
C ILE A 175 6.23 -28.96 -5.37
N ASP A 176 7.24 -29.80 -5.65
CA ASP A 176 8.65 -29.44 -5.41
C ASP A 176 9.10 -28.42 -6.49
N PRO A 177 9.42 -27.16 -6.09
CA PRO A 177 9.79 -26.15 -7.07
C PRO A 177 11.14 -26.39 -7.77
N ASP A 178 11.94 -27.33 -7.29
CA ASP A 178 13.25 -27.66 -7.87
C ASP A 178 13.22 -28.95 -8.73
N ASN A 179 12.22 -29.83 -8.50
CA ASN A 179 12.17 -31.13 -9.16
C ASN A 179 10.89 -31.35 -9.99
N ASP A 180 9.76 -30.74 -9.59
CA ASP A 180 8.46 -30.98 -10.24
C ASP A 180 8.11 -29.94 -11.31
N VAL A 181 8.80 -28.79 -11.36
CA VAL A 181 8.64 -27.75 -12.37
C VAL A 181 10.01 -27.29 -12.88
N THR A 182 10.02 -26.65 -14.05
CA THR A 182 11.20 -25.93 -14.51
C THR A 182 10.89 -24.43 -14.50
N ILE A 183 11.63 -23.63 -13.70
CA ILE A 183 11.47 -22.18 -13.72
C ILE A 183 12.60 -21.59 -14.55
N ASP A 184 12.23 -21.02 -15.72
CA ASP A 184 13.17 -20.39 -16.64
C ASP A 184 13.25 -18.89 -16.33
N TRP A 185 14.27 -18.50 -15.55
CA TRP A 185 14.47 -17.12 -15.08
C TRP A 185 15.03 -16.22 -16.17
N LYS A 186 14.29 -15.14 -16.46
CA LYS A 186 14.72 -14.03 -17.33
C LYS A 186 15.18 -12.84 -16.48
N SER A 187 15.94 -11.94 -17.12
CA SER A 187 16.40 -10.70 -16.46
C SER A 187 15.25 -9.74 -16.18
N GLU A 188 14.29 -9.65 -17.12
CA GLU A 188 13.18 -8.71 -17.05
C GLU A 188 11.84 -9.36 -17.44
N HIS A 189 10.72 -8.80 -16.95
CA HIS A 189 9.36 -9.23 -17.30
C HIS A 189 9.06 -9.07 -18.81
N SER A 190 9.64 -8.06 -19.46
CA SER A 190 9.54 -7.86 -20.91
C SER A 190 10.06 -9.04 -21.73
N GLU A 191 11.11 -9.74 -21.25
CA GLU A 191 11.64 -10.95 -21.88
C GLU A 191 10.70 -12.14 -21.73
N CYS A 192 9.99 -12.25 -20.59
CA CYS A 192 8.93 -13.24 -20.40
C CYS A 192 7.79 -13.02 -21.40
N VAL A 193 7.36 -11.75 -21.59
CA VAL A 193 6.35 -11.39 -22.60
C VAL A 193 6.82 -11.75 -24.01
N ALA A 194 8.10 -11.49 -24.34
CA ALA A 194 8.66 -11.85 -25.64
C ALA A 194 8.72 -13.37 -25.86
N ALA A 195 9.07 -14.15 -24.83
CA ALA A 195 9.08 -15.61 -24.90
C ALA A 195 7.67 -16.18 -25.15
N LEU A 196 6.63 -15.64 -24.50
CA LEU A 196 5.24 -15.99 -24.75
C LEU A 196 4.83 -15.64 -26.19
N ALA A 197 5.12 -14.40 -26.62
CA ALA A 197 4.72 -13.90 -27.96
C ALA A 197 5.40 -14.65 -29.10
N SER A 198 6.63 -15.15 -28.90
CA SER A 198 7.34 -15.95 -29.90
C SER A 198 6.97 -17.44 -29.87
N GLY A 199 6.13 -17.89 -28.94
CA GLY A 199 5.78 -19.29 -28.75
C GLY A 199 6.90 -20.14 -28.14
N GLN A 200 7.98 -19.54 -27.63
CA GLN A 200 9.04 -20.24 -26.90
C GLN A 200 8.57 -20.71 -25.52
N ALA A 201 7.56 -20.05 -24.97
CA ALA A 201 6.91 -20.43 -23.73
C ALA A 201 5.39 -20.41 -23.91
N SER A 202 4.69 -21.27 -23.17
CA SER A 202 3.22 -21.25 -23.08
C SER A 202 2.72 -20.80 -21.71
N VAL A 203 3.56 -20.87 -20.68
CA VAL A 203 3.22 -20.48 -19.30
C VAL A 203 4.27 -19.50 -18.77
N ALA A 204 3.83 -18.42 -18.15
CA ALA A 204 4.72 -17.48 -17.50
C ALA A 204 4.14 -16.95 -16.18
N LEU A 205 5.02 -16.56 -15.27
CA LEU A 205 4.71 -15.74 -14.10
C LEU A 205 4.94 -14.27 -14.46
N LEU A 206 3.89 -13.47 -14.43
CA LEU A 206 3.96 -12.04 -14.73
C LEU A 206 3.23 -11.22 -13.65
N PRO A 207 3.76 -10.05 -13.26
CA PRO A 207 3.02 -9.07 -12.51
C PRO A 207 2.14 -8.21 -13.45
N GLN A 208 1.11 -7.56 -12.89
CA GLN A 208 0.55 -6.39 -13.55
C GLN A 208 1.60 -5.23 -13.54
N PRO A 209 1.64 -4.40 -14.58
CA PRO A 209 0.81 -4.38 -15.79
C PRO A 209 1.31 -5.29 -16.93
N PHE A 210 2.37 -6.08 -16.73
CA PHE A 210 2.96 -6.95 -17.79
C PHE A 210 2.00 -8.02 -18.29
N VAL A 211 1.07 -8.50 -17.45
CA VAL A 211 -0.02 -9.39 -17.89
C VAL A 211 -0.85 -8.69 -18.98
N THR A 212 -1.28 -7.46 -18.72
CA THR A 212 -2.08 -6.66 -19.67
C THR A 212 -1.30 -6.36 -20.95
N VAL A 213 0.00 -6.06 -20.85
CA VAL A 213 0.87 -5.88 -22.02
C VAL A 213 0.96 -7.19 -22.83
N ALA A 214 1.11 -8.34 -22.16
CA ALA A 214 1.16 -9.62 -22.84
C ALA A 214 -0.16 -9.96 -23.55
N GLN A 215 -1.30 -9.75 -22.89
CA GLN A 215 -2.63 -9.95 -23.46
C GLN A 215 -2.91 -9.04 -24.67
N SER A 216 -2.34 -7.83 -24.68
CA SER A 216 -2.47 -6.93 -25.84
C SER A 216 -1.70 -7.40 -27.09
N LYS A 217 -0.69 -8.27 -26.90
CA LYS A 217 0.19 -8.78 -27.96
C LYS A 217 -0.13 -10.19 -28.41
N ILE A 218 -0.79 -10.97 -27.53
CA ILE A 218 -1.00 -12.41 -27.74
C ILE A 218 -2.50 -12.68 -27.61
N GLU A 219 -3.13 -12.96 -28.75
CA GLU A 219 -4.54 -13.32 -28.81
C GLU A 219 -4.77 -14.63 -28.04
N GLY A 220 -5.79 -14.67 -27.20
CA GLY A 220 -6.14 -15.84 -26.40
C GLY A 220 -5.29 -16.07 -25.15
N LEU A 221 -4.30 -15.20 -24.85
CA LEU A 221 -3.56 -15.30 -23.60
C LEU A 221 -4.49 -15.04 -22.42
N ARG A 222 -4.60 -16.00 -21.52
CA ARG A 222 -5.45 -15.90 -20.31
C ARG A 222 -4.63 -15.75 -19.03
N MET A 223 -5.20 -15.09 -18.04
CA MET A 223 -4.76 -15.21 -16.65
C MET A 223 -5.27 -16.57 -16.16
N ALA A 224 -4.37 -17.53 -16.02
CA ALA A 224 -4.72 -18.88 -15.62
C ALA A 224 -4.92 -18.98 -14.10
N LEU A 225 -4.00 -18.37 -13.32
CA LEU A 225 -4.09 -18.32 -11.86
C LEU A 225 -3.77 -16.91 -11.37
N ASP A 226 -4.53 -16.45 -10.38
CA ASP A 226 -4.23 -15.27 -9.57
C ASP A 226 -3.51 -15.73 -8.31
N LEU A 227 -2.21 -15.39 -8.18
CA LEU A 227 -1.42 -15.87 -7.05
C LEU A 227 -1.84 -15.24 -5.71
N ASN A 228 -2.54 -14.09 -5.72
CA ASN A 228 -3.14 -13.56 -4.50
C ASN A 228 -4.30 -14.44 -4.04
N ALA A 229 -5.20 -14.79 -4.96
CA ALA A 229 -6.32 -15.69 -4.65
C ALA A 229 -5.84 -17.11 -4.23
N GLU A 230 -4.80 -17.64 -4.89
CA GLU A 230 -4.18 -18.91 -4.50
C GLU A 230 -3.53 -18.84 -3.10
N TRP A 231 -2.95 -17.68 -2.75
CA TRP A 231 -2.38 -17.46 -1.43
C TRP A 231 -3.46 -17.39 -0.35
N ASP A 232 -4.53 -16.64 -0.59
CA ASP A 232 -5.66 -16.50 0.33
C ASP A 232 -6.36 -17.85 0.56
N ALA A 233 -6.42 -18.69 -0.48
CA ALA A 233 -7.01 -20.05 -0.41
C ALA A 233 -6.25 -21.02 0.51
N LEU A 234 -4.99 -20.71 0.87
CA LEU A 234 -4.24 -21.51 1.86
C LEU A 234 -4.81 -21.38 3.28
N ASP A 235 -5.61 -20.36 3.55
CA ASP A 235 -6.26 -20.06 4.85
C ASP A 235 -5.31 -20.23 6.06
N ASN A 236 -4.09 -19.76 5.90
CA ASN A 236 -3.02 -19.95 6.87
C ASN A 236 -2.71 -18.69 7.69
N GLY A 237 -3.55 -17.66 7.56
CA GLY A 237 -3.40 -16.38 8.24
C GLY A 237 -2.24 -15.52 7.73
N SER A 238 -1.69 -15.80 6.52
CA SER A 238 -0.68 -14.95 5.88
C SER A 238 -1.26 -14.25 4.64
N ALA A 239 -0.64 -13.15 4.22
CA ALA A 239 -1.03 -12.36 3.05
C ALA A 239 0.15 -12.17 2.07
N LEU A 240 -0.16 -12.08 0.78
CA LEU A 240 0.82 -11.73 -0.25
C LEU A 240 0.91 -10.21 -0.39
N ILE A 241 1.91 -9.60 0.25
CA ILE A 241 2.19 -8.17 0.18
C ILE A 241 3.30 -7.93 -0.85
N THR A 242 3.07 -7.05 -1.83
CA THR A 242 4.07 -6.76 -2.85
C THR A 242 4.65 -5.36 -2.76
N GLY A 243 3.91 -4.38 -2.25
CA GLY A 243 4.36 -3.01 -2.14
C GLY A 243 4.01 -2.34 -0.83
N VAL A 244 4.89 -1.45 -0.37
CA VAL A 244 4.74 -0.68 0.87
C VAL A 244 5.22 0.76 0.69
N ILE A 245 4.75 1.64 1.56
CA ILE A 245 5.33 2.97 1.77
C ILE A 245 6.26 2.86 2.97
N VAL A 246 7.51 3.28 2.78
CA VAL A 246 8.50 3.41 3.85
C VAL A 246 8.86 4.86 4.10
N ALA A 247 9.25 5.18 5.32
CA ALA A 247 9.81 6.48 5.70
C ALA A 247 11.06 6.30 6.54
N ARG A 248 11.89 7.35 6.60
CA ARG A 248 12.93 7.44 7.60
C ARG A 248 12.30 7.65 8.98
N ARG A 249 12.76 6.93 10.01
CA ARG A 249 12.26 7.06 11.39
C ARG A 249 12.29 8.50 11.87
N ALA A 250 13.38 9.22 11.61
CA ALA A 250 13.51 10.62 11.98
C ALA A 250 12.38 11.50 11.43
N VAL A 251 11.87 11.23 10.21
CA VAL A 251 10.74 11.96 9.61
C VAL A 251 9.45 11.68 10.38
N VAL A 252 9.24 10.44 10.82
CA VAL A 252 8.06 10.04 11.58
C VAL A 252 8.07 10.65 12.97
N GLU A 253 9.23 10.63 13.64
CA GLU A 253 9.40 11.15 15.00
C GLU A 253 9.35 12.69 15.06
N GLU A 254 9.83 13.38 14.00
CA GLU A 254 9.86 14.84 13.94
C GLU A 254 8.46 15.45 13.87
N ASN A 255 7.57 14.90 13.04
CA ASN A 255 6.20 15.41 12.89
C ASN A 255 5.20 14.28 12.58
N PRO A 256 4.80 13.48 13.58
CA PRO A 256 3.86 12.36 13.38
C PRO A 256 2.51 12.82 12.81
N ALA A 257 2.04 14.01 13.19
CA ALA A 257 0.77 14.54 12.71
C ALA A 257 0.82 14.88 11.20
N ALA A 258 1.94 15.42 10.71
CA ALA A 258 2.12 15.67 9.28
C ALA A 258 2.26 14.36 8.47
N VAL A 259 2.90 13.33 9.02
CA VAL A 259 2.94 11.99 8.41
C VAL A 259 1.53 11.39 8.34
N ASN A 260 0.72 11.51 9.39
CA ASN A 260 -0.68 11.07 9.39
C ASN A 260 -1.52 11.83 8.35
N GLU A 261 -1.30 13.12 8.16
CA GLU A 261 -1.97 13.89 7.11
C GLU A 261 -1.58 13.40 5.71
N PHE A 262 -0.29 13.09 5.47
CA PHE A 262 0.14 12.44 4.23
C PHE A 262 -0.61 11.12 3.99
N LEU A 263 -0.69 10.25 5.00
CA LEU A 263 -1.38 8.96 4.88
C LEU A 263 -2.88 9.13 4.57
N LYS A 264 -3.55 10.12 5.17
CA LYS A 264 -4.96 10.46 4.84
C LYS A 264 -5.10 10.90 3.39
N LYS A 265 -4.21 11.78 2.90
CA LYS A 265 -4.22 12.24 1.49
C LYS A 265 -3.92 11.11 0.53
N TYR A 266 -2.98 10.23 0.90
CA TYR A 266 -2.67 9.04 0.12
C TYR A 266 -3.86 8.08 0.05
N ALA A 267 -4.53 7.80 1.17
CA ALA A 267 -5.73 6.96 1.20
C ALA A 267 -6.83 7.53 0.29
N ALA A 268 -7.09 8.84 0.35
CA ALA A 268 -8.04 9.49 -0.54
C ALA A 268 -7.64 9.39 -2.03
N SER A 269 -6.33 9.47 -2.33
CA SER A 269 -5.80 9.26 -3.68
C SER A 269 -6.06 7.82 -4.16
N VAL A 270 -5.83 6.81 -3.31
CA VAL A 270 -6.09 5.40 -3.61
C VAL A 270 -7.57 5.16 -3.87
N ASP A 271 -8.44 5.68 -3.01
CA ASP A 271 -9.90 5.56 -3.18
C ASP A 271 -10.35 6.17 -4.51
N TRP A 272 -9.81 7.35 -4.85
CA TRP A 272 -10.11 8.00 -6.11
C TRP A 272 -9.62 7.20 -7.31
N VAL A 273 -8.39 6.67 -7.27
CA VAL A 273 -7.80 5.83 -8.33
C VAL A 273 -8.66 4.60 -8.58
N ASN A 274 -9.09 3.92 -7.53
CA ASN A 274 -9.90 2.71 -7.63
C ASN A 274 -11.34 3.01 -8.13
N ALA A 275 -11.88 4.19 -7.81
CA ALA A 275 -13.23 4.60 -8.22
C ALA A 275 -13.28 5.21 -9.63
N ASN A 276 -12.17 5.77 -10.15
CA ASN A 276 -12.12 6.55 -11.38
C ASN A 276 -11.07 5.98 -12.36
N THR A 277 -11.19 4.69 -12.70
CA THR A 277 -10.18 3.93 -13.46
C THR A 277 -9.71 4.63 -14.74
N ALA A 278 -10.62 5.21 -15.55
CA ALA A 278 -10.26 5.86 -16.82
C ALA A 278 -9.43 7.14 -16.57
N ASP A 279 -9.86 8.00 -15.63
CA ASP A 279 -9.15 9.24 -15.32
C ASP A 279 -7.80 8.93 -14.63
N ALA A 280 -7.77 7.92 -13.76
CA ALA A 280 -6.53 7.44 -13.14
C ALA A 280 -5.56 6.90 -14.18
N ALA A 281 -6.04 6.15 -15.18
CA ALA A 281 -5.23 5.64 -16.26
C ALA A 281 -4.63 6.78 -17.11
N ALA A 282 -5.40 7.86 -17.35
CA ALA A 282 -4.89 9.05 -18.04
C ALA A 282 -3.73 9.69 -17.27
N LEU A 283 -3.86 9.87 -15.94
CA LEU A 283 -2.79 10.39 -15.08
C LEU A 283 -1.56 9.45 -15.04
N ILE A 284 -1.78 8.14 -14.96
CA ILE A 284 -0.70 7.14 -14.98
C ILE A 284 0.11 7.25 -16.29
N GLY A 285 -0.59 7.49 -17.42
CA GLY A 285 0.04 7.75 -18.71
C GLY A 285 0.78 9.09 -18.74
N GLU A 286 0.16 10.17 -18.22
CA GLU A 286 0.76 11.52 -18.12
C GLU A 286 2.09 11.46 -17.35
N TYR A 287 2.12 10.75 -16.22
CA TYR A 287 3.33 10.55 -15.41
C TYR A 287 4.30 9.49 -15.97
N SER A 288 4.00 8.90 -17.12
CA SER A 288 4.87 7.89 -17.76
C SER A 288 5.20 6.72 -16.83
N ILE A 289 4.25 6.29 -16.01
CA ILE A 289 4.36 5.08 -15.20
C ILE A 289 4.17 3.86 -16.13
N VAL A 290 3.09 3.85 -16.92
CA VAL A 290 2.79 2.92 -17.99
C VAL A 290 1.84 3.60 -18.98
N ASP A 291 1.69 3.09 -20.21
CA ASP A 291 0.75 3.64 -21.18
C ASP A 291 -0.69 3.65 -20.63
N ALA A 292 -1.43 4.76 -20.84
CA ALA A 292 -2.78 4.94 -20.31
C ALA A 292 -3.74 3.80 -20.71
N ALA A 293 -3.68 3.34 -21.98
CA ALA A 293 -4.51 2.24 -22.44
C ALA A 293 -4.19 0.88 -21.78
N VAL A 294 -2.95 0.70 -21.32
CA VAL A 294 -2.54 -0.46 -20.52
C VAL A 294 -3.00 -0.27 -19.08
N ALA A 295 -2.81 0.93 -18.51
CA ALA A 295 -3.22 1.26 -17.16
C ALA A 295 -4.72 1.03 -16.93
N GLU A 296 -5.57 1.51 -17.85
CA GLU A 296 -7.02 1.37 -17.75
C GLU A 296 -7.48 -0.10 -17.61
N LYS A 297 -6.81 -1.00 -18.33
CA LYS A 297 -7.11 -2.45 -18.27
C LYS A 297 -6.44 -3.14 -17.06
N ALA A 298 -5.29 -2.65 -16.64
CA ALA A 298 -4.49 -3.29 -15.57
C ALA A 298 -4.96 -2.89 -14.18
N LEU A 299 -5.43 -1.63 -13.97
CA LEU A 299 -5.79 -1.09 -12.67
C LEU A 299 -6.70 -1.99 -11.82
N PRO A 300 -7.77 -2.62 -12.36
CA PRO A 300 -8.63 -3.52 -11.58
C PRO A 300 -7.91 -4.74 -11.00
N TYR A 301 -6.72 -5.05 -11.50
CA TYR A 301 -5.90 -6.21 -11.11
C TYR A 301 -4.59 -5.80 -10.41
N CYS A 302 -4.41 -4.51 -10.12
CA CYS A 302 -3.19 -4.01 -9.47
C CYS A 302 -3.28 -4.02 -7.94
N ASN A 303 -4.42 -4.39 -7.36
CA ASN A 303 -4.65 -4.50 -5.91
C ASN A 303 -4.07 -3.32 -5.12
N ILE A 304 -4.35 -2.08 -5.59
CA ILE A 304 -3.87 -0.84 -4.99
C ILE A 304 -4.69 -0.56 -3.74
N VAL A 305 -4.01 -0.44 -2.61
CA VAL A 305 -4.60 -0.27 -1.29
C VAL A 305 -3.88 0.81 -0.48
N CYS A 306 -4.46 1.21 0.65
CA CYS A 306 -3.80 1.97 1.69
C CYS A 306 -4.16 1.35 3.05
N LEU A 307 -3.36 0.39 3.50
CA LEU A 307 -3.55 -0.26 4.80
C LEU A 307 -2.59 0.34 5.80
N THR A 308 -3.11 0.94 6.87
CA THR A 308 -2.34 1.63 7.91
C THR A 308 -2.78 1.17 9.30
N GLY A 309 -2.04 1.52 10.35
CA GLY A 309 -2.43 1.25 11.75
C GLY A 309 -2.70 -0.23 12.04
N ALA A 310 -3.90 -0.56 12.51
CA ALA A 310 -4.27 -1.92 12.86
C ALA A 310 -4.31 -2.86 11.65
N ASP A 311 -4.83 -2.39 10.51
CA ASP A 311 -4.92 -3.17 9.28
C ASP A 311 -3.52 -3.49 8.73
N LEU A 312 -2.59 -2.53 8.79
CA LEU A 312 -1.18 -2.73 8.45
C LEU A 312 -0.54 -3.80 9.35
N LEU A 313 -0.77 -3.72 10.67
CA LEU A 313 -0.21 -4.67 11.63
C LEU A 313 -0.79 -6.06 11.44
N GLU A 314 -2.08 -6.17 11.10
CA GLU A 314 -2.71 -7.44 10.78
C GLU A 314 -2.09 -8.07 9.54
N GLU A 315 -1.96 -7.33 8.44
CA GLU A 315 -1.40 -7.84 7.18
C GLU A 315 0.09 -8.18 7.30
N ILE A 316 0.91 -7.31 7.90
CA ILE A 316 2.34 -7.60 8.15
C ILE A 316 2.48 -8.76 9.15
N GLY A 317 1.62 -8.82 10.17
CA GLY A 317 1.59 -9.94 11.12
C GLY A 317 1.30 -11.26 10.43
N ARG A 318 0.38 -11.27 9.48
CA ARG A 318 0.10 -12.43 8.62
C ARG A 318 1.30 -12.80 7.76
N ALA A 319 1.98 -11.81 7.14
CA ALA A 319 3.16 -12.04 6.31
C ALA A 319 4.37 -12.55 7.14
N SER A 320 4.57 -12.02 8.36
CA SER A 320 5.76 -12.30 9.19
C SER A 320 5.67 -13.59 10.00
N CYS A 321 4.50 -14.18 10.19
CA CYS A 321 4.33 -15.40 10.99
C CYS A 321 5.08 -16.63 10.44
N ARG A 322 5.58 -16.61 9.20
CA ARG A 322 6.27 -17.75 8.56
C ARG A 322 7.73 -17.54 8.19
N GLU A 323 8.29 -16.36 8.30
CA GLU A 323 9.75 -16.16 8.10
C GLU A 323 10.61 -16.63 9.30
N ARG A 324 10.01 -17.31 10.28
CA ARG A 324 10.73 -17.92 11.41
C ARG A 324 10.85 -19.44 11.21
N VAL A 325 11.42 -19.85 10.11
CA VAL A 325 11.97 -21.23 9.99
C VAL A 325 13.34 -21.16 9.35
#